data_21b3ba4940134b6e1e91c017109ccfb5
#
_entry.id   21b3ba4940134b6e1e91c017109ccfb5
#
_cell.length_a   1.000
_cell.length_b   1.000
_cell.length_c   1.000
_cell.angle_alpha   90.00
_cell.angle_beta   90.00
_cell.angle_gamma   90.00
#
_symmetry.space_group_name_H-M   'P 1'
#
loop_
_entity.id
_entity.type
_entity.pdbx_description
1 polymer ?
#
loop_
_entity_poly.entity_id
_entity_poly.type
_entity_poly.pdbx_seq_one_letter_code
_entity_poly.pdbx_strand_id
1 'polypeptide(L)'
;MANRRPAEPAPGAGGKAGRAQRRAAARADTRSRPAPRPDAQPAVVRLGRRWLVPGIVAVAIVAAAGIVISGLSAPPAPVANVVRPSEGSATAPVTVAEYSDYQCDYCGRWAREVEASFRSAFITTGRVRFEWHDDAWEGQESVDAANAARCAGDQGQFWAMHDLLYRSQGATPNTGAFTKDKLKAMGATLGLDATTFDACVDAGTYDAAVRADTKVASAAFSGTPAFSVNGTPLVGYQTMAQLTAAVDAAASSAPSASTAP
;
A
#
# COMPACT_ATOMS: atom_id res chain seq x y z
N MET A 1 -40.17 -2.44 46.70
CA MET A 1 -40.79 -3.54 45.91
C MET A 1 -39.71 -4.22 45.10
N ALA A 2 -39.45 -5.49 45.39
CA ALA A 2 -38.39 -6.30 44.84
C ALA A 2 -38.72 -6.70 43.39
N ASN A 3 -37.72 -6.67 42.49
CA ASN A 3 -37.83 -7.35 41.23
C ASN A 3 -36.62 -8.29 41.03
N ARG A 4 -36.95 -9.55 40.81
CA ARG A 4 -36.09 -10.74 40.84
C ARG A 4 -35.41 -10.87 39.47
N ARG A 5 -34.13 -11.26 39.50
CA ARG A 5 -33.42 -11.87 38.36
C ARG A 5 -33.90 -13.29 38.10
N PRO A 6 -33.98 -13.76 36.87
CA PRO A 6 -34.07 -15.18 36.56
C PRO A 6 -32.66 -15.82 36.46
N ALA A 7 -32.63 -17.10 36.90
CA ALA A 7 -31.46 -17.93 37.07
C ALA A 7 -30.89 -18.49 35.74
N GLU A 8 -29.58 -18.73 35.75
CA GLU A 8 -28.78 -19.50 34.79
C GLU A 8 -29.09 -21.00 34.88
N PRO A 9 -29.15 -21.78 33.83
CA PRO A 9 -29.10 -23.23 33.88
C PRO A 9 -27.67 -23.77 33.75
N ALA A 10 -27.36 -24.76 34.57
CA ALA A 10 -26.10 -25.46 34.71
C ALA A 10 -25.77 -26.41 33.52
N PRO A 11 -24.50 -26.84 33.35
CA PRO A 11 -24.04 -27.61 32.20
C PRO A 11 -24.30 -29.11 32.39
N GLY A 12 -24.92 -29.74 31.37
CA GLY A 12 -25.14 -31.17 31.27
C GLY A 12 -23.90 -31.92 30.77
N ALA A 13 -23.53 -32.95 31.57
CA ALA A 13 -22.51 -33.95 31.25
C ALA A 13 -23.05 -35.03 30.30
N GLY A 14 -22.22 -35.53 29.41
CA GLY A 14 -22.44 -36.74 28.60
C GLY A 14 -21.72 -36.62 27.25
N GLY A 15 -20.87 -37.52 26.80
CA GLY A 15 -20.63 -38.89 27.17
C GLY A 15 -19.39 -39.35 26.37
N LYS A 16 -18.49 -40.01 27.07
CA LYS A 16 -17.35 -40.75 26.51
C LYS A 16 -17.82 -42.10 25.94
N ALA A 17 -18.23 -42.16 24.69
CA ALA A 17 -18.50 -43.43 24.00
C ALA A 17 -18.44 -43.25 22.48
N GLY A 18 -17.28 -43.26 21.88
CA GLY A 18 -17.14 -43.14 20.44
C GLY A 18 -15.72 -43.35 19.89
N ARG A 19 -14.76 -43.66 20.77
CA ARG A 19 -13.35 -43.78 20.35
C ARG A 19 -12.80 -45.22 20.33
N ALA A 20 -13.60 -46.24 20.66
CA ALA A 20 -13.16 -47.63 20.78
C ALA A 20 -13.44 -48.52 19.56
N GLN A 21 -14.19 -48.07 18.57
CA GLN A 21 -14.61 -48.94 17.44
C GLN A 21 -13.87 -48.72 16.11
N ARG A 22 -12.87 -47.86 16.04
CA ARG A 22 -12.06 -47.62 14.80
C ARG A 22 -10.66 -48.22 14.82
N ARG A 23 -10.30 -49.10 15.80
CA ARG A 23 -8.98 -49.74 15.88
C ARG A 23 -8.93 -51.25 15.65
N ALA A 24 -10.02 -51.86 15.19
CA ALA A 24 -10.09 -53.31 15.03
C ALA A 24 -10.20 -53.84 13.58
N ALA A 25 -9.96 -53.02 12.56
CA ALA A 25 -10.11 -53.46 11.16
C ALA A 25 -8.83 -53.31 10.29
N ALA A 26 -7.65 -53.35 10.90
CA ALA A 26 -6.38 -53.27 10.16
C ALA A 26 -5.36 -54.30 10.62
N ARG A 27 -5.74 -55.56 10.74
CA ARG A 27 -4.79 -56.69 10.90
C ARG A 27 -5.41 -57.94 10.32
N ALA A 28 -5.20 -58.22 9.04
CA ALA A 28 -5.13 -59.54 8.40
C ALA A 28 -5.11 -59.34 6.86
N ASP A 29 -3.97 -59.31 6.27
CA ASP A 29 -3.68 -60.11 5.08
C ASP A 29 -2.20 -60.01 4.72
N THR A 30 -1.39 -60.89 5.24
CA THR A 30 -0.04 -61.19 4.76
C THR A 30 -0.05 -62.64 4.28
N ARG A 31 -0.32 -62.90 3.03
CA ARG A 31 -0.02 -64.17 2.36
C ARG A 31 0.68 -63.98 1.03
N SER A 32 2.00 -64.30 1.06
CA SER A 32 2.80 -65.05 0.11
C SER A 32 2.51 -64.86 -1.38
N ARG A 33 3.40 -64.14 -2.07
CA ARG A 33 3.63 -64.34 -3.50
C ARG A 33 5.07 -64.80 -3.74
N PRO A 34 5.31 -65.89 -4.54
CA PRO A 34 6.63 -66.39 -4.86
C PRO A 34 7.32 -65.51 -5.92
N ALA A 35 8.65 -65.45 -5.85
CA ALA A 35 9.52 -64.68 -6.76
C ALA A 35 9.56 -65.29 -8.17
N PRO A 36 9.61 -64.48 -9.23
CA PRO A 36 9.95 -64.97 -10.56
C PRO A 36 11.48 -65.06 -10.78
N ARG A 37 11.89 -66.11 -11.50
CA ARG A 37 13.28 -66.40 -11.89
C ARG A 37 13.83 -65.39 -12.89
N PRO A 38 15.16 -65.18 -12.91
CA PRO A 38 15.78 -64.31 -13.88
C PRO A 38 16.06 -65.04 -15.21
N ASP A 39 15.44 -64.62 -16.28
CA ASP A 39 15.82 -64.99 -17.64
C ASP A 39 16.97 -64.10 -18.12
N ALA A 40 18.09 -64.75 -18.43
CA ALA A 40 19.26 -64.11 -18.99
C ALA A 40 19.00 -63.69 -20.47
N GLN A 41 19.17 -62.44 -20.79
CA GLN A 41 19.22 -61.95 -22.18
C GLN A 41 20.58 -61.28 -22.45
N PRO A 42 21.14 -61.39 -23.66
CA PRO A 42 22.49 -61.02 -23.98
C PRO A 42 22.72 -59.52 -24.02
N ALA A 43 23.87 -59.11 -23.56
CA ALA A 43 24.35 -57.73 -23.59
C ALA A 43 24.57 -57.25 -25.03
N VAL A 44 23.74 -56.35 -25.51
CA VAL A 44 24.07 -55.53 -26.69
C VAL A 44 24.60 -54.21 -26.22
N VAL A 45 25.92 -54.03 -26.40
CA VAL A 45 26.62 -52.77 -26.11
C VAL A 45 26.13 -51.72 -27.13
N ARG A 46 25.25 -50.80 -26.67
CA ARG A 46 24.97 -49.56 -27.40
C ARG A 46 25.65 -48.39 -26.67
N LEU A 47 26.93 -48.23 -26.99
CA LEU A 47 27.66 -47.01 -26.67
C LEU A 47 27.19 -45.92 -27.66
N GLY A 48 26.77 -44.79 -27.20
CA GLY A 48 26.77 -43.57 -28.03
C GLY A 48 25.62 -42.61 -27.93
N ARG A 49 24.55 -42.87 -27.13
CA ARG A 49 23.40 -41.93 -27.15
C ARG A 49 22.92 -41.42 -25.77
N ARG A 50 23.67 -41.75 -24.72
CA ARG A 50 23.25 -41.38 -23.33
C ARG A 50 23.74 -40.04 -22.83
N TRP A 51 24.60 -39.33 -23.58
CA TRP A 51 25.20 -38.08 -23.14
C TRP A 51 24.65 -36.82 -23.80
N LEU A 52 23.85 -36.95 -24.89
CA LEU A 52 23.24 -35.78 -25.58
C LEU A 52 21.96 -35.26 -24.90
N VAL A 53 21.21 -36.13 -24.22
CA VAL A 53 19.93 -35.73 -23.58
C VAL A 53 20.13 -34.89 -22.31
N PRO A 54 21.09 -35.25 -21.37
CA PRO A 54 21.27 -34.43 -20.17
C PRO A 54 21.88 -33.05 -20.48
N GLY A 55 22.65 -32.90 -21.54
CA GLY A 55 23.21 -31.60 -21.94
C GLY A 55 22.16 -30.63 -22.44
N ILE A 56 21.22 -31.11 -23.26
CA ILE A 56 20.12 -30.28 -23.80
C ILE A 56 19.16 -29.88 -22.68
N VAL A 57 18.80 -30.78 -21.74
CA VAL A 57 17.95 -30.47 -20.60
C VAL A 57 18.59 -29.45 -19.65
N ALA A 58 19.90 -29.59 -19.39
CA ALA A 58 20.63 -28.63 -18.54
C ALA A 58 20.68 -27.23 -19.17
N VAL A 59 20.92 -27.13 -20.50
CA VAL A 59 20.90 -25.82 -21.20
C VAL A 59 19.48 -25.21 -21.21
N ALA A 60 18.43 -26.02 -21.39
CA ALA A 60 17.05 -25.54 -21.34
C ALA A 60 16.65 -25.05 -19.94
N ILE A 61 17.10 -25.73 -18.87
CA ILE A 61 16.82 -25.28 -17.49
C ILE A 61 17.57 -23.98 -17.17
N VAL A 62 18.82 -23.81 -17.60
CA VAL A 62 19.57 -22.58 -17.40
C VAL A 62 18.99 -21.42 -18.20
N ALA A 63 18.52 -21.66 -19.44
CA ALA A 63 17.85 -20.65 -20.25
C ALA A 63 16.48 -20.26 -19.63
N ALA A 64 15.70 -21.23 -19.15
CA ALA A 64 14.42 -20.97 -18.49
C ALA A 64 14.61 -20.24 -17.15
N ALA A 65 15.62 -20.60 -16.34
CA ALA A 65 15.97 -19.90 -15.11
C ALA A 65 16.44 -18.46 -15.39
N GLY A 66 17.24 -18.25 -16.45
CA GLY A 66 17.67 -16.91 -16.87
C GLY A 66 16.50 -16.01 -17.28
N ILE A 67 15.50 -16.54 -17.97
CA ILE A 67 14.29 -15.80 -18.37
C ILE A 67 13.41 -15.46 -17.16
N VAL A 68 13.28 -16.39 -16.18
CA VAL A 68 12.50 -16.16 -14.96
C VAL A 68 13.17 -15.11 -14.06
N ILE A 69 14.50 -15.13 -13.94
CA ILE A 69 15.24 -14.15 -13.13
C ILE A 69 15.22 -12.76 -13.79
N SER A 70 15.29 -12.69 -15.12
CA SER A 70 15.21 -11.41 -15.85
C SER A 70 13.81 -10.79 -15.82
N GLY A 71 12.74 -11.57 -15.59
CA GLY A 71 11.37 -11.10 -15.43
C GLY A 71 11.06 -10.53 -14.04
N LEU A 72 11.90 -10.82 -13.02
CA LEU A 72 11.66 -10.44 -11.62
C LEU A 72 12.40 -9.17 -11.18
N SER A 73 13.15 -8.51 -12.05
CA SER A 73 14.03 -7.40 -11.65
C SER A 73 13.93 -6.15 -12.54
N ALA A 74 12.82 -5.95 -13.26
CA ALA A 74 12.56 -4.63 -13.80
C ALA A 74 12.04 -3.75 -12.64
N PRO A 75 12.76 -2.69 -12.24
CA PRO A 75 12.15 -1.70 -11.36
C PRO A 75 10.88 -1.19 -12.04
N PRO A 76 9.80 -0.91 -11.29
CA PRO A 76 8.61 -0.32 -11.88
C PRO A 76 9.04 0.90 -12.68
N ALA A 77 8.62 0.95 -13.97
CA ALA A 77 8.93 2.09 -14.82
C ALA A 77 8.53 3.35 -14.06
N PRO A 78 9.37 4.39 -14.02
CA PRO A 78 9.00 5.65 -13.39
C PRO A 78 7.69 6.08 -14.03
N VAL A 79 6.66 6.31 -13.20
CA VAL A 79 5.35 6.80 -13.65
C VAL A 79 5.63 8.19 -14.22
N ALA A 80 5.77 8.26 -15.55
CA ALA A 80 6.16 9.48 -16.23
C ALA A 80 5.07 10.54 -15.99
N ASN A 81 5.47 11.68 -15.40
CA ASN A 81 4.70 12.91 -15.29
C ASN A 81 3.42 12.91 -14.44
N VAL A 82 3.37 12.21 -13.33
CA VAL A 82 2.40 12.57 -12.30
C VAL A 82 2.89 13.86 -11.65
N VAL A 83 2.31 15.00 -12.05
CA VAL A 83 2.54 16.26 -11.34
C VAL A 83 1.99 16.08 -9.92
N ARG A 84 2.91 15.97 -8.95
CA ARG A 84 2.52 15.83 -7.56
C ARG A 84 2.13 17.19 -6.99
N PRO A 85 0.98 17.26 -6.31
CA PRO A 85 0.61 18.49 -5.62
C PRO A 85 1.69 18.91 -4.64
N SER A 86 2.07 20.16 -4.68
CA SER A 86 3.12 20.69 -3.79
C SER A 86 2.85 22.11 -3.38
N GLU A 87 3.30 22.47 -2.20
CA GLU A 87 3.29 23.82 -1.64
C GLU A 87 4.70 24.27 -1.26
N GLY A 88 4.89 25.58 -1.17
CA GLY A 88 6.17 26.20 -0.81
C GLY A 88 7.06 26.47 -2.01
N SER A 89 8.24 27.01 -1.70
CA SER A 89 9.20 27.40 -2.74
C SER A 89 9.79 26.18 -3.43
N ALA A 90 9.87 26.22 -4.77
CA ALA A 90 10.59 25.22 -5.53
C ALA A 90 12.11 25.18 -5.21
N THR A 91 12.63 26.25 -4.61
CA THR A 91 14.03 26.38 -4.18
C THR A 91 14.24 26.20 -2.70
N ALA A 92 13.21 25.68 -1.97
CA ALA A 92 13.36 25.38 -0.54
C ALA A 92 14.48 24.35 -0.32
N PRO A 93 15.33 24.54 0.72
CA PRO A 93 16.46 23.64 0.96
C PRO A 93 16.04 22.24 1.40
N VAL A 94 14.82 22.09 1.91
CA VAL A 94 14.27 20.80 2.37
C VAL A 94 12.99 20.48 1.63
N THR A 95 12.88 19.25 1.12
CA THR A 95 11.63 18.70 0.61
C THR A 95 11.08 17.72 1.66
N VAL A 96 9.83 17.93 2.05
CA VAL A 96 9.07 16.98 2.87
C VAL A 96 7.95 16.42 2.01
N ALA A 97 8.01 15.13 1.74
CA ALA A 97 6.94 14.40 1.06
C ALA A 97 6.10 13.66 2.10
N GLU A 98 4.78 13.83 2.06
CA GLU A 98 3.81 13.07 2.85
C GLU A 98 3.16 11.99 2.00
N TYR A 99 3.04 10.79 2.54
CA TYR A 99 2.36 9.63 1.96
C TYR A 99 1.17 9.29 2.84
N SER A 100 -0.03 9.51 2.33
CA SER A 100 -1.23 9.52 3.19
C SER A 100 -2.47 9.02 2.45
N ASP A 101 -3.46 8.62 3.26
CA ASP A 101 -4.80 8.20 2.84
C ASP A 101 -5.86 9.08 3.49
N TYR A 102 -6.81 9.58 2.71
CA TYR A 102 -7.91 10.42 3.23
C TYR A 102 -8.87 9.69 4.16
N GLN A 103 -8.84 8.37 4.21
CA GLN A 103 -9.63 7.57 5.16
C GLN A 103 -8.83 7.07 6.36
N CYS A 104 -7.48 7.15 6.34
CA CYS A 104 -6.65 6.75 7.45
C CYS A 104 -6.83 7.70 8.65
N ASP A 105 -7.19 7.15 9.80
CA ASP A 105 -7.47 7.91 11.02
C ASP A 105 -6.25 8.71 11.52
N TYR A 106 -5.05 8.09 11.49
CA TYR A 106 -3.80 8.76 11.88
C TYR A 106 -3.41 9.88 10.91
N CYS A 107 -3.69 9.73 9.60
CA CYS A 107 -3.48 10.78 8.61
C CYS A 107 -4.40 11.98 8.88
N GLY A 108 -5.69 11.73 9.05
CA GLY A 108 -6.65 12.77 9.39
C GLY A 108 -6.35 13.44 10.74
N ARG A 109 -5.85 12.70 11.69
CA ARG A 109 -5.39 13.24 12.96
C ARG A 109 -4.21 14.19 12.77
N TRP A 110 -3.19 13.78 12.00
CA TRP A 110 -2.04 14.61 11.70
C TRP A 110 -2.45 15.90 10.98
N ALA A 111 -3.27 15.79 9.96
CA ALA A 111 -3.76 16.94 9.19
C ALA A 111 -4.51 17.96 10.07
N ARG A 112 -5.33 17.49 11.04
CA ARG A 112 -6.09 18.37 11.92
C ARG A 112 -5.28 18.96 13.08
N GLU A 113 -4.27 18.24 13.59
CA GLU A 113 -3.54 18.62 14.80
C GLU A 113 -2.19 19.30 14.52
N VAL A 114 -1.51 18.93 13.44
CA VAL A 114 -0.10 19.31 13.18
C VAL A 114 0.09 20.14 11.94
N GLU A 115 -0.60 19.79 10.86
CA GLU A 115 -0.29 20.32 9.51
C GLU A 115 -0.36 21.85 9.43
N ALA A 116 -1.36 22.50 10.03
CA ALA A 116 -1.46 23.96 10.01
C ALA A 116 -0.25 24.64 10.64
N SER A 117 0.25 24.10 11.75
CA SER A 117 1.47 24.59 12.42
C SER A 117 2.72 24.32 11.58
N PHE A 118 2.77 23.15 10.92
CA PHE A 118 3.85 22.77 10.02
C PHE A 118 3.91 23.71 8.80
N ARG A 119 2.77 23.97 8.15
CA ARG A 119 2.67 24.92 7.04
C ARG A 119 3.16 26.31 7.42
N SER A 120 2.72 26.81 8.56
CA SER A 120 3.13 28.12 9.08
C SER A 120 4.63 28.20 9.40
N ALA A 121 5.20 27.19 10.04
CA ALA A 121 6.58 27.20 10.48
C ALA A 121 7.60 26.99 9.36
N PHE A 122 7.24 26.19 8.33
CA PHE A 122 8.21 25.70 7.37
C PHE A 122 7.89 26.07 5.93
N ILE A 123 6.62 25.95 5.50
CA ILE A 123 6.25 26.21 4.10
C ILE A 123 6.17 27.72 3.84
N THR A 124 5.42 28.44 4.68
CA THR A 124 5.27 29.90 4.58
C THR A 124 6.61 30.64 4.73
N THR A 125 7.54 30.09 5.50
CA THR A 125 8.88 30.66 5.70
C THR A 125 9.87 30.29 4.59
N GLY A 126 9.46 29.48 3.60
CA GLY A 126 10.30 29.03 2.49
C GLY A 126 11.36 28.00 2.87
N ARG A 127 11.29 27.43 4.08
CA ARG A 127 12.24 26.42 4.56
C ARG A 127 11.97 25.04 3.97
N VAL A 128 10.70 24.74 3.64
CA VAL A 128 10.26 23.45 3.14
C VAL A 128 9.43 23.61 1.88
N ARG A 129 9.69 22.76 0.89
CA ARG A 129 8.78 22.37 -0.17
C ARG A 129 8.02 21.14 0.30
N PHE A 130 6.71 21.21 0.40
CA PHE A 130 5.84 20.12 0.83
C PHE A 130 5.21 19.45 -0.37
N GLU A 131 5.28 18.12 -0.47
CA GLU A 131 4.75 17.33 -1.58
C GLU A 131 3.77 16.29 -1.05
N TRP A 132 2.64 16.15 -1.74
CA TRP A 132 1.64 15.12 -1.46
C TRP A 132 1.83 13.90 -2.35
N HIS A 133 1.73 12.72 -1.73
CA HIS A 133 1.75 11.43 -2.39
C HIS A 133 0.55 10.60 -1.93
N ASP A 134 -0.23 10.08 -2.89
CA ASP A 134 -1.35 9.24 -2.54
C ASP A 134 -0.88 7.85 -2.09
N ASP A 135 -1.35 7.43 -0.91
CA ASP A 135 -1.27 6.04 -0.44
C ASP A 135 -2.68 5.56 -0.06
N ALA A 136 -3.58 5.51 -1.05
CA ALA A 136 -5.00 5.24 -0.93
C ALA A 136 -5.28 3.74 -0.76
N TRP A 137 -4.87 3.15 0.36
CA TRP A 137 -4.90 1.71 0.62
C TRP A 137 -6.16 1.23 1.37
N GLU A 138 -6.88 2.13 2.05
CA GLU A 138 -8.07 1.78 2.84
C GLU A 138 -9.26 1.31 1.98
N GLY A 139 -9.27 1.59 0.66
CA GLY A 139 -10.28 1.07 -0.26
C GLY A 139 -10.73 2.04 -1.34
N GLN A 140 -11.92 1.78 -1.93
CA GLN A 140 -12.37 2.55 -3.09
C GLN A 140 -12.64 4.02 -2.76
N GLU A 141 -13.24 4.31 -1.60
CA GLU A 141 -13.49 5.70 -1.22
C GLU A 141 -12.21 6.50 -0.98
N SER A 142 -11.07 5.85 -0.64
CA SER A 142 -9.76 6.52 -0.59
C SER A 142 -9.29 6.92 -1.98
N VAL A 143 -9.47 6.03 -2.97
CA VAL A 143 -9.13 6.33 -4.36
C VAL A 143 -10.03 7.44 -4.91
N ASP A 144 -11.33 7.38 -4.64
CA ASP A 144 -12.30 8.40 -5.07
C ASP A 144 -11.99 9.78 -4.45
N ALA A 145 -11.62 9.82 -3.16
CA ALA A 145 -11.22 11.04 -2.47
C ALA A 145 -9.92 11.63 -3.06
N ALA A 146 -8.91 10.80 -3.29
CA ALA A 146 -7.66 11.22 -3.92
C ALA A 146 -7.88 11.71 -5.37
N ASN A 147 -8.71 11.00 -6.15
CA ASN A 147 -9.13 11.46 -7.49
C ASN A 147 -9.81 12.82 -7.41
N ALA A 148 -10.73 13.04 -6.48
CA ALA A 148 -11.43 14.32 -6.32
C ALA A 148 -10.47 15.46 -5.92
N ALA A 149 -9.49 15.20 -5.05
CA ALA A 149 -8.46 16.18 -4.69
C ALA A 149 -7.64 16.60 -5.93
N ARG A 150 -7.25 15.63 -6.77
CA ARG A 150 -6.52 15.90 -8.02
C ARG A 150 -7.40 16.65 -9.03
N CYS A 151 -8.69 16.29 -9.18
CA CYS A 151 -9.64 17.02 -10.01
C CYS A 151 -9.82 18.49 -9.54
N ALA A 152 -9.83 18.74 -8.23
CA ALA A 152 -9.82 20.09 -7.69
C ALA A 152 -8.49 20.81 -7.98
N GLY A 153 -7.40 20.07 -8.04
CA GLY A 153 -6.08 20.56 -8.42
C GLY A 153 -6.02 21.13 -9.83
N ASP A 154 -6.78 20.57 -10.79
CA ASP A 154 -6.91 21.10 -12.16
C ASP A 154 -7.48 22.53 -12.18
N GLN A 155 -8.18 22.92 -11.11
CA GLN A 155 -8.74 24.25 -10.89
C GLN A 155 -7.95 25.05 -9.83
N GLY A 156 -6.73 24.61 -9.47
CA GLY A 156 -5.87 25.28 -8.48
C GLY A 156 -6.33 25.13 -7.04
N GLN A 157 -7.26 24.19 -6.74
CA GLN A 157 -7.88 24.03 -5.43
C GLN A 157 -7.52 22.70 -4.75
N PHE A 158 -6.39 22.08 -5.10
CA PHE A 158 -5.98 20.81 -4.49
C PHE A 158 -5.97 20.89 -2.96
N TRP A 159 -5.26 21.87 -2.41
CA TRP A 159 -5.09 21.99 -0.94
C TRP A 159 -6.38 22.34 -0.21
N ALA A 160 -7.26 23.14 -0.85
CA ALA A 160 -8.57 23.41 -0.28
C ALA A 160 -9.45 22.15 -0.21
N MET A 161 -9.41 21.30 -1.24
CA MET A 161 -10.10 20.01 -1.26
C MET A 161 -9.45 19.03 -0.27
N HIS A 162 -8.14 18.96 -0.21
CA HIS A 162 -7.38 18.16 0.77
C HIS A 162 -7.84 18.48 2.21
N ASP A 163 -7.85 19.75 2.59
CA ASP A 163 -8.30 20.17 3.91
C ASP A 163 -9.78 19.82 4.17
N LEU A 164 -10.62 19.95 3.16
CA LEU A 164 -12.06 19.65 3.28
C LEU A 164 -12.28 18.14 3.43
N LEU A 165 -11.54 17.31 2.71
CA LEU A 165 -11.58 15.85 2.83
C LEU A 165 -11.24 15.40 4.26
N TYR A 166 -10.13 15.88 4.82
CA TYR A 166 -9.75 15.50 6.18
C TYR A 166 -10.71 16.04 7.26
N ARG A 167 -11.32 17.21 7.04
CA ARG A 167 -12.40 17.70 7.93
C ARG A 167 -13.68 16.87 7.82
N SER A 168 -13.91 16.23 6.69
CA SER A 168 -15.11 15.43 6.39
C SER A 168 -14.91 13.93 6.56
N GLN A 169 -13.73 13.51 7.04
CA GLN A 169 -13.37 12.12 7.23
C GLN A 169 -14.38 11.38 8.08
N GLY A 170 -14.85 10.22 7.62
CA GLY A 170 -15.73 9.33 8.38
C GLY A 170 -15.02 8.60 9.50
N ALA A 171 -15.75 8.15 10.50
CA ALA A 171 -15.18 7.37 11.61
C ALA A 171 -14.74 5.95 11.21
N THR A 172 -15.19 5.46 10.08
CA THR A 172 -14.86 4.13 9.55
C THR A 172 -14.67 4.23 8.04
N PRO A 173 -13.60 3.64 7.48
CA PRO A 173 -13.37 3.62 6.04
C PRO A 173 -14.50 2.91 5.27
N ASN A 174 -14.73 3.35 4.04
CA ASN A 174 -15.69 2.78 3.09
C ASN A 174 -17.15 2.68 3.63
N THR A 175 -17.58 3.68 4.40
CA THR A 175 -18.96 3.76 4.92
C THR A 175 -19.73 4.93 4.32
N GLY A 176 -19.31 5.42 3.18
CA GLY A 176 -20.01 6.45 2.42
C GLY A 176 -19.62 7.88 2.79
N ALA A 177 -18.45 8.11 3.41
CA ALA A 177 -17.95 9.45 3.67
C ALA A 177 -17.51 10.15 2.37
N PHE A 178 -16.97 9.41 1.42
CA PHE A 178 -16.42 9.90 0.15
C PHE A 178 -17.08 9.28 -1.07
N THR A 179 -18.42 9.10 -1.04
CA THR A 179 -19.15 8.77 -2.26
C THR A 179 -19.00 9.90 -3.28
N LYS A 180 -19.06 9.58 -4.58
CA LYS A 180 -18.94 10.58 -5.66
C LYS A 180 -19.88 11.76 -5.50
N ASP A 181 -21.13 11.52 -5.07
CA ASP A 181 -22.09 12.60 -4.84
C ASP A 181 -21.65 13.56 -3.71
N LYS A 182 -21.05 13.02 -2.62
CA LYS A 182 -20.53 13.85 -1.54
C LYS A 182 -19.29 14.62 -1.96
N LEU A 183 -18.40 13.98 -2.75
CA LEU A 183 -17.22 14.63 -3.32
C LEU A 183 -17.59 15.79 -4.25
N LYS A 184 -18.64 15.62 -5.10
CA LYS A 184 -19.17 16.67 -5.93
C LYS A 184 -19.76 17.82 -5.09
N ALA A 185 -20.49 17.50 -4.00
CA ALA A 185 -20.98 18.51 -3.07
C ALA A 185 -19.84 19.28 -2.39
N MET A 186 -18.71 18.63 -2.10
CA MET A 186 -17.49 19.31 -1.60
C MET A 186 -16.92 20.25 -2.65
N GLY A 187 -16.85 19.84 -3.93
CA GLY A 187 -16.45 20.70 -5.03
C GLY A 187 -17.31 21.94 -5.15
N ALA A 188 -18.64 21.77 -5.04
CA ALA A 188 -19.58 22.90 -5.02
C ALA A 188 -19.35 23.84 -3.82
N THR A 189 -19.02 23.29 -2.64
CA THR A 189 -18.66 24.09 -1.45
C THR A 189 -17.42 24.95 -1.67
N LEU A 190 -16.46 24.45 -2.44
CA LEU A 190 -15.23 25.16 -2.81
C LEU A 190 -15.40 26.12 -3.99
N GLY A 191 -16.60 26.17 -4.59
CA GLY A 191 -16.88 27.04 -5.75
C GLY A 191 -16.19 26.57 -7.03
N LEU A 192 -15.90 25.26 -7.17
CA LEU A 192 -15.33 24.70 -8.38
C LEU A 192 -16.34 24.75 -9.54
N ASP A 193 -15.85 24.85 -10.79
CA ASP A 193 -16.70 24.63 -11.95
C ASP A 193 -17.24 23.19 -11.94
N ALA A 194 -18.54 23.07 -11.69
CA ALA A 194 -19.20 21.79 -11.51
C ALA A 194 -19.15 20.93 -12.77
N THR A 195 -19.18 21.51 -13.97
CA THR A 195 -19.18 20.74 -15.22
C THR A 195 -17.89 19.97 -15.38
N THR A 196 -16.75 20.62 -15.17
CA THR A 196 -15.43 20.01 -15.33
C THR A 196 -15.09 19.13 -14.12
N PHE A 197 -15.40 19.58 -12.91
CA PHE A 197 -15.10 18.85 -11.69
C PHE A 197 -15.90 17.53 -11.60
N ASP A 198 -17.22 17.58 -11.80
CA ASP A 198 -18.10 16.42 -11.71
C ASP A 198 -17.74 15.38 -12.79
N ALA A 199 -17.47 15.84 -14.02
CA ALA A 199 -17.03 14.94 -15.09
C ALA A 199 -15.70 14.24 -14.75
N CYS A 200 -14.74 14.95 -14.16
CA CYS A 200 -13.46 14.40 -13.71
C CYS A 200 -13.66 13.35 -12.60
N VAL A 201 -14.50 13.65 -11.60
CA VAL A 201 -14.83 12.72 -10.50
C VAL A 201 -15.56 11.49 -11.02
N ASP A 202 -16.56 11.67 -11.90
CA ASP A 202 -17.33 10.55 -12.46
C ASP A 202 -16.49 9.61 -13.32
N ALA A 203 -15.59 10.19 -14.11
CA ALA A 203 -14.69 9.42 -14.97
C ALA A 203 -13.57 8.68 -14.20
N GLY A 204 -13.29 9.05 -12.92
CA GLY A 204 -12.13 8.55 -12.20
C GLY A 204 -10.83 8.90 -12.91
N THR A 205 -10.71 10.16 -13.38
CA THR A 205 -9.64 10.61 -14.27
C THR A 205 -8.25 10.30 -13.72
N TYR A 206 -8.08 10.37 -12.42
CA TYR A 206 -6.80 10.15 -11.73
C TYR A 206 -6.68 8.77 -11.05
N ASP A 207 -7.70 7.90 -11.11
CA ASP A 207 -7.70 6.61 -10.42
C ASP A 207 -6.44 5.78 -10.71
N ALA A 208 -6.04 5.71 -11.97
CA ALA A 208 -4.85 4.96 -12.38
C ALA A 208 -3.56 5.56 -11.79
N ALA A 209 -3.45 6.88 -11.74
CA ALA A 209 -2.30 7.59 -11.16
C ALA A 209 -2.27 7.42 -9.63
N VAL A 210 -3.42 7.56 -8.96
CA VAL A 210 -3.57 7.31 -7.51
C VAL A 210 -3.15 5.89 -7.15
N ARG A 211 -3.65 4.89 -7.87
CA ARG A 211 -3.27 3.48 -7.62
C ARG A 211 -1.79 3.21 -7.90
N ALA A 212 -1.20 3.87 -8.88
CA ALA A 212 0.22 3.76 -9.17
C ALA A 212 1.07 4.40 -8.05
N ASP A 213 0.69 5.58 -7.54
CA ASP A 213 1.33 6.22 -6.39
C ASP A 213 1.19 5.35 -5.14
N THR A 214 -0.01 4.86 -4.83
CA THR A 214 -0.27 3.93 -3.71
C THR A 214 0.64 2.70 -3.78
N LYS A 215 0.80 2.09 -4.96
CA LYS A 215 1.69 0.94 -5.11
C LYS A 215 3.15 1.27 -4.77
N VAL A 216 3.63 2.45 -5.14
CA VAL A 216 4.99 2.91 -4.82
C VAL A 216 5.10 3.21 -3.33
N ALA A 217 4.14 3.92 -2.75
CA ALA A 217 4.10 4.27 -1.34
C ALA A 217 4.07 3.04 -0.43
N SER A 218 3.14 2.11 -0.67
CA SER A 218 2.99 0.87 0.10
C SER A 218 4.18 -0.10 -0.04
N ALA A 219 4.97 0.03 -1.11
CA ALA A 219 6.23 -0.71 -1.24
C ALA A 219 7.39 -0.07 -0.46
N ALA A 220 7.34 1.25 -0.24
CA ALA A 220 8.37 2.01 0.44
C ALA A 220 8.13 2.14 1.95
N PHE A 221 6.87 2.16 2.39
CA PHE A 221 6.47 2.41 3.78
C PHE A 221 5.52 1.34 4.30
N SER A 222 5.62 1.02 5.57
CA SER A 222 4.80 -0.02 6.22
C SER A 222 3.47 0.50 6.76
N GLY A 223 3.09 1.74 6.48
CA GLY A 223 1.81 2.34 6.93
C GLY A 223 1.78 3.85 6.76
N THR A 224 0.60 4.41 6.99
CA THR A 224 0.29 5.83 6.84
C THR A 224 -0.08 6.49 8.18
N PRO A 225 0.14 7.83 8.33
CA PRO A 225 0.92 8.63 7.41
C PRO A 225 2.39 8.21 7.41
N ALA A 226 3.09 8.42 6.31
CA ALA A 226 4.54 8.34 6.27
C ALA A 226 5.10 9.62 5.65
N PHE A 227 6.33 9.95 5.99
CA PHE A 227 7.00 11.15 5.49
C PHE A 227 8.38 10.79 4.97
N SER A 228 8.86 11.57 4.02
CA SER A 228 10.25 11.55 3.57
C SER A 228 10.81 12.95 3.66
N VAL A 229 11.86 13.15 4.45
CA VAL A 229 12.54 14.45 4.61
C VAL A 229 13.87 14.38 3.88
N ASN A 230 13.98 14.99 2.71
CA ASN A 230 15.14 14.86 1.81
C ASN A 230 15.56 13.38 1.60
N GLY A 231 14.58 12.47 1.45
CA GLY A 231 14.83 11.03 1.27
C GLY A 231 14.94 10.22 2.57
N THR A 232 15.02 10.86 3.74
CA THR A 232 15.03 10.15 5.03
C THR A 232 13.60 9.79 5.45
N PRO A 233 13.25 8.50 5.62
CA PRO A 233 11.89 8.06 5.91
C PRO A 233 11.53 8.24 7.39
N LEU A 234 10.28 8.64 7.65
CA LEU A 234 9.64 8.67 8.96
C LEU A 234 8.26 8.01 8.82
N VAL A 235 8.00 6.93 9.53
CA VAL A 235 6.73 6.20 9.43
C VAL A 235 5.84 6.49 10.63
N GLY A 236 4.54 6.65 10.38
CA GLY A 236 3.52 6.92 11.38
C GLY A 236 3.34 8.41 11.68
N TYR A 237 2.41 8.68 12.60
CA TYR A 237 2.11 10.04 13.07
C TYR A 237 3.37 10.74 13.60
N GLN A 238 3.68 11.90 13.03
CA GLN A 238 4.81 12.72 13.47
C GLN A 238 4.32 13.94 14.24
N THR A 239 4.88 14.19 15.41
CA THR A 239 4.65 15.42 16.15
C THR A 239 5.40 16.60 15.51
N MET A 240 4.96 17.82 15.79
CA MET A 240 5.67 19.02 15.32
C MET A 240 7.14 19.04 15.74
N ALA A 241 7.47 18.55 16.95
CA ALA A 241 8.85 18.48 17.46
C ALA A 241 9.71 17.49 16.63
N GLN A 242 9.15 16.33 16.25
CA GLN A 242 9.85 15.34 15.42
C GLN A 242 10.12 15.88 14.01
N LEU A 243 9.11 16.52 13.40
CA LEU A 243 9.27 17.14 12.08
C LEU A 243 10.27 18.30 12.12
N THR A 244 10.24 19.13 13.17
CA THR A 244 11.24 20.20 13.36
C THR A 244 12.65 19.63 13.39
N ALA A 245 12.89 18.60 14.20
CA ALA A 245 14.21 17.99 14.30
C ALA A 245 14.68 17.39 12.97
N ALA A 246 13.77 16.75 12.23
CA ALA A 246 14.09 16.17 10.93
C ALA A 246 14.40 17.24 9.87
N VAL A 247 13.60 18.31 9.81
CA VAL A 247 13.82 19.45 8.90
C VAL A 247 15.14 20.15 9.21
N ASP A 248 15.45 20.40 10.48
CA ASP A 248 16.71 21.05 10.91
C ASP A 248 17.93 20.19 10.56
N ALA A 249 17.87 18.90 10.77
CA ALA A 249 18.92 17.95 10.39
C ALA A 249 19.13 17.94 8.87
N ALA A 250 18.04 17.88 8.09
CA ALA A 250 18.10 17.88 6.63
C ALA A 250 18.67 19.21 6.06
N ALA A 251 18.26 20.34 6.65
CA ALA A 251 18.77 21.66 6.26
C ALA A 251 20.27 21.80 6.54
N SER A 252 20.75 21.25 7.67
CA SER A 252 22.18 21.28 8.05
C SER A 252 23.05 20.40 7.14
N SER A 253 22.45 19.37 6.52
CA SER A 253 23.14 18.44 5.62
C SER A 253 23.09 18.87 4.14
N ALA A 254 22.27 19.87 3.81
CA ALA A 254 22.19 20.41 2.46
C ALA A 254 23.54 21.09 2.10
N PRO A 255 24.12 20.82 0.90
CA PRO A 255 25.31 21.52 0.46
C PRO A 255 25.01 23.01 0.42
N SER A 256 25.81 23.82 1.13
CA SER A 256 25.72 25.27 1.05
C SER A 256 25.76 25.69 -0.42
N ALA A 257 24.73 26.41 -0.88
CA ALA A 257 24.76 27.00 -2.22
C ALA A 257 26.03 27.88 -2.26
N SER A 258 27.08 27.38 -2.95
CA SER A 258 28.29 28.13 -3.18
C SER A 258 27.87 29.36 -3.94
N THR A 259 27.90 30.51 -3.29
CA THR A 259 27.91 31.81 -3.99
C THR A 259 29.17 31.83 -4.81
N ALA A 260 29.05 31.43 -6.08
CA ALA A 260 30.12 31.73 -7.06
C ALA A 260 30.23 33.24 -7.20
N PRO A 261 31.44 33.77 -7.23
CA PRO A 261 31.70 35.20 -7.35
C PRO A 261 31.27 35.78 -8.71
#